data_f9ed8bbdb61afb246df4ec8f7b6233e7
#
_entry.id   f9ed8bbdb61afb246df4ec8f7b6233e7
#
_cell.length_a   1.000
_cell.length_b   1.000
_cell.length_c   1.000
_cell.angle_alpha   90.00
_cell.angle_beta   90.00
_cell.angle_gamma   90.00
#
_symmetry.space_group_name_H-M   'P 1'
#
loop_
_entity.id
_entity.type
_entity.pdbx_description
1 polymer ?
#
loop_
_entity_poly.entity_id
_entity_poly.type
_entity_poly.pdbx_seq_one_letter_code
_entity_poly.pdbx_strand_id
1 'polypeptide(L)'
;MIIQSMHTLDHIRKLFNGATSRADRSAIGQFLTPVAIAEFMSSMFENGPLRVKILDPGAGAGALFAACVEALISKAEHPQSIEVVAYETDSAILPYLEDTLRNCQSLCVSRGIEFHGTIKNEDFISDALSEVNGSLFLAPGKRFTHAILNPPYKKINSQTAISRKLYLSGIEVANLYAVFVWLSMSLLEQGGQMVAITPRSFCNGPYFNKFRSAFLHKMSLRRIHVFKSRKKAFGDDNVLQENIIYHAVRGLQKPQSVFISVSEGLDFDRPSTLAVPYSQVIHPGDQDMFICLDIKEADVTPSEQMKCFISSLGKLGLNVSTGRVVDFRAREYLKQSPQHGDVPLIYPGHFANGFIDWPAESGRKPNAITSNAETSNLLVEAGFYVLTKRFSSKEQQKRVMAAVYDPVRIDASYVGFENHLNYYHQNGGGLPANLAKGLALFLNSTMVDRYFRLFSGHTQVNATDLRKMPYPTREQLTHLGASIGKTMPDQKTTDFIIEKECLSFGK
;
A
#
# COMPACT_ATOMS: atom_id res chain seq x y z
N MET A 1 6.39 24.69 -30.99
CA MET A 1 5.58 23.52 -31.40
C MET A 1 5.42 22.51 -30.24
N ILE A 2 6.46 22.10 -29.54
CA ILE A 2 6.41 21.11 -28.43
C ILE A 2 5.51 21.57 -27.28
N ILE A 3 5.75 22.77 -26.73
CA ILE A 3 4.95 23.33 -25.61
C ILE A 3 3.46 23.50 -26.01
N GLN A 4 3.18 23.81 -27.27
CA GLN A 4 1.82 24.00 -27.78
C GLN A 4 1.04 22.68 -27.85
N SER A 5 1.69 21.54 -28.14
CA SER A 5 1.09 20.18 -28.15
C SER A 5 0.68 19.72 -26.77
N MET A 6 1.55 19.87 -25.78
CA MET A 6 1.27 19.44 -24.40
C MET A 6 0.22 20.33 -23.71
N HIS A 7 0.22 21.64 -23.96
CA HIS A 7 -0.88 22.51 -23.50
C HIS A 7 -2.23 22.11 -24.07
N THR A 8 -2.26 21.66 -25.33
CA THR A 8 -3.50 21.17 -25.98
C THR A 8 -4.00 19.89 -25.25
N LEU A 9 -3.11 18.97 -24.88
CA LEU A 9 -3.49 17.75 -24.14
C LEU A 9 -4.07 18.06 -22.74
N ASP A 10 -3.51 19.03 -22.02
CA ASP A 10 -4.08 19.44 -20.73
C ASP A 10 -5.45 20.14 -20.89
N HIS A 11 -5.64 20.88 -21.99
CA HIS A 11 -6.94 21.45 -22.33
C HIS A 11 -7.97 20.36 -22.64
N ILE A 12 -7.61 19.37 -23.45
CA ILE A 12 -8.46 18.20 -23.75
C ILE A 12 -8.83 17.48 -22.46
N ARG A 13 -7.87 17.21 -21.58
CA ARG A 13 -8.12 16.63 -20.25
C ARG A 13 -9.17 17.40 -19.46
N LYS A 14 -9.06 18.72 -19.41
CA LYS A 14 -10.01 19.60 -18.70
C LYS A 14 -11.40 19.57 -19.34
N LEU A 15 -11.49 19.55 -20.67
CA LEU A 15 -12.76 19.45 -21.39
C LEU A 15 -13.47 18.11 -21.10
N PHE A 16 -12.76 16.98 -21.17
CA PHE A 16 -13.31 15.66 -20.86
C PHE A 16 -13.72 15.55 -19.39
N ASN A 17 -12.92 16.07 -18.48
CA ASN A 17 -13.24 16.10 -17.06
C ASN A 17 -14.49 16.97 -16.75
N GLY A 18 -14.75 18.00 -17.55
CA GLY A 18 -15.95 18.83 -17.45
C GLY A 18 -17.21 18.23 -18.10
N ALA A 19 -17.06 17.43 -19.16
CA ALA A 19 -18.15 16.86 -19.93
C ALA A 19 -18.73 15.55 -19.34
N THR A 20 -17.95 14.80 -18.58
CA THR A 20 -18.36 13.52 -17.96
C THR A 20 -18.58 13.67 -16.46
N SER A 21 -19.66 13.08 -15.94
CA SER A 21 -19.89 13.13 -14.49
C SER A 21 -18.79 12.39 -13.75
N ARG A 22 -18.47 12.84 -12.54
CA ARG A 22 -17.48 12.20 -11.67
C ARG A 22 -17.86 10.75 -11.35
N ALA A 23 -19.15 10.47 -11.21
CA ALA A 23 -19.67 9.14 -10.92
C ALA A 23 -19.37 8.18 -12.08
N ASP A 24 -19.56 8.64 -13.32
CA ASP A 24 -19.31 7.83 -14.52
C ASP A 24 -17.81 7.56 -14.71
N ARG A 25 -16.95 8.56 -14.53
CA ARG A 25 -15.48 8.36 -14.58
C ARG A 25 -14.99 7.40 -13.53
N SER A 26 -15.49 7.52 -12.29
CA SER A 26 -15.16 6.59 -11.20
C SER A 26 -15.67 5.18 -11.46
N ALA A 27 -16.84 5.05 -12.10
CA ALA A 27 -17.41 3.75 -12.47
C ALA A 27 -16.58 3.02 -13.54
N ILE A 28 -15.99 3.77 -14.47
CA ILE A 28 -15.13 3.25 -15.54
C ILE A 28 -13.66 3.14 -15.05
N GLY A 29 -13.27 3.94 -14.03
CA GLY A 29 -11.89 4.02 -13.53
C GLY A 29 -10.97 4.83 -14.47
N GLN A 30 -11.55 5.68 -15.34
CA GLN A 30 -10.83 6.44 -16.36
C GLN A 30 -10.44 7.81 -15.83
N PHE A 31 -9.15 8.05 -15.70
CA PHE A 31 -8.56 9.32 -15.30
C PHE A 31 -7.45 9.70 -16.28
N LEU A 32 -7.66 10.76 -17.06
CA LEU A 32 -6.64 11.26 -17.98
C LEU A 32 -5.46 11.85 -17.18
N THR A 33 -4.24 11.48 -17.56
CA THR A 33 -3.02 11.87 -16.83
C THR A 33 -2.71 13.35 -17.06
N PRO A 34 -2.52 14.16 -16.01
CA PRO A 34 -1.99 15.53 -16.12
C PRO A 34 -0.62 15.54 -16.80
N VAL A 35 -0.38 16.54 -17.64
CA VAL A 35 0.87 16.68 -18.40
C VAL A 35 2.09 16.69 -17.50
N ALA A 36 2.08 17.43 -16.40
CA ALA A 36 3.21 17.46 -15.45
C ALA A 36 3.55 16.08 -14.88
N ILE A 37 2.55 15.21 -14.64
CA ILE A 37 2.79 13.82 -14.24
C ILE A 37 3.39 13.01 -15.39
N ALA A 38 2.89 13.17 -16.62
CA ALA A 38 3.40 12.45 -17.78
C ALA A 38 4.86 12.80 -18.07
N GLU A 39 5.22 14.07 -18.01
CA GLU A 39 6.59 14.58 -18.16
C GLU A 39 7.51 14.03 -17.06
N PHE A 40 7.07 14.09 -15.80
CA PHE A 40 7.83 13.53 -14.68
C PHE A 40 8.02 12.02 -14.83
N MET A 41 6.98 11.26 -15.17
CA MET A 41 7.07 9.82 -15.43
C MET A 41 8.08 9.52 -16.54
N SER A 42 8.03 10.27 -17.61
CA SER A 42 8.93 10.11 -18.76
C SER A 42 10.39 10.41 -18.44
N SER A 43 10.64 11.36 -17.54
CA SER A 43 11.98 11.70 -17.05
C SER A 43 12.62 10.58 -16.21
N MET A 44 11.86 9.61 -15.74
CA MET A 44 12.37 8.50 -14.96
C MET A 44 13.02 7.41 -15.81
N PHE A 45 12.79 7.36 -17.12
CA PHE A 45 13.41 6.39 -18.01
C PHE A 45 14.93 6.63 -18.13
N GLU A 46 15.69 5.57 -18.03
CA GLU A 46 17.13 5.55 -18.28
C GLU A 46 17.42 5.57 -19.80
N ASN A 47 18.70 5.62 -20.19
CA ASN A 47 19.07 5.47 -21.59
C ASN A 47 18.61 4.11 -22.11
N GLY A 48 18.07 4.10 -23.31
CA GLY A 48 17.49 2.93 -23.96
C GLY A 48 18.25 2.51 -25.22
N PRO A 49 17.75 1.48 -25.92
CA PRO A 49 18.32 1.04 -27.20
C PRO A 49 18.07 2.06 -28.32
N LEU A 50 18.81 1.93 -29.42
CA LEU A 50 18.63 2.77 -30.61
C LEU A 50 17.25 2.60 -31.29
N ARG A 51 16.61 1.45 -31.08
CA ARG A 51 15.23 1.18 -31.55
C ARG A 51 14.35 1.01 -30.34
N VAL A 52 13.42 1.95 -30.18
CA VAL A 52 12.50 2.00 -29.03
C VAL A 52 11.12 1.56 -29.45
N LYS A 53 10.53 0.65 -28.67
CA LYS A 53 9.12 0.23 -28.83
C LYS A 53 8.38 0.50 -27.51
N ILE A 54 7.40 1.41 -27.56
CA ILE A 54 6.66 1.92 -26.40
C ILE A 54 5.29 1.23 -26.34
N LEU A 55 4.92 0.73 -25.17
CA LEU A 55 3.58 0.27 -24.83
C LEU A 55 2.89 1.31 -23.93
N ASP A 56 1.72 1.77 -24.33
CA ASP A 56 0.77 2.53 -23.49
C ASP A 56 -0.57 1.77 -23.46
N PRO A 57 -0.83 0.97 -22.43
CA PRO A 57 -1.96 0.04 -22.41
C PRO A 57 -3.31 0.67 -22.05
N GLY A 58 -3.37 1.97 -21.78
CA GLY A 58 -4.57 2.73 -21.47
C GLY A 58 -4.30 4.20 -21.78
N ALA A 59 -4.13 4.50 -23.07
CA ALA A 59 -3.48 5.72 -23.53
C ALA A 59 -4.32 7.00 -23.32
N GLY A 60 -5.66 6.88 -23.23
CA GLY A 60 -6.52 8.05 -23.19
C GLY A 60 -6.25 8.94 -24.41
N ALA A 61 -5.98 10.22 -24.18
CA ALA A 61 -5.60 11.16 -25.25
C ALA A 61 -4.11 11.09 -25.64
N GLY A 62 -3.33 10.17 -25.06
CA GLY A 62 -1.93 9.93 -25.44
C GLY A 62 -0.87 10.73 -24.69
N ALA A 63 -1.22 11.36 -23.55
CA ALA A 63 -0.29 12.20 -22.80
C ALA A 63 0.98 11.46 -22.35
N LEU A 64 0.87 10.19 -21.93
CA LEU A 64 1.99 9.42 -21.41
C LEU A 64 2.99 9.08 -22.51
N PHE A 65 2.56 8.46 -23.61
CA PHE A 65 3.50 8.14 -24.68
C PHE A 65 4.05 9.39 -25.37
N ALA A 66 3.27 10.47 -25.49
CA ALA A 66 3.75 11.72 -26.09
C ALA A 66 4.89 12.31 -25.26
N ALA A 67 4.73 12.43 -23.95
CA ALA A 67 5.78 12.87 -23.05
C ALA A 67 7.01 11.95 -23.11
N CYS A 68 6.80 10.61 -23.24
CA CYS A 68 7.89 9.66 -23.40
C CYS A 68 8.67 9.87 -24.72
N VAL A 69 7.96 10.07 -25.84
CA VAL A 69 8.59 10.40 -27.14
C VAL A 69 9.39 11.70 -27.03
N GLU A 70 8.82 12.77 -26.46
CA GLU A 70 9.52 14.05 -26.26
C GLU A 70 10.78 13.90 -25.42
N ALA A 71 10.69 13.16 -24.31
CA ALA A 71 11.84 12.90 -23.44
C ALA A 71 12.96 12.12 -24.18
N LEU A 72 12.59 11.13 -25.00
CA LEU A 72 13.55 10.30 -25.75
C LEU A 72 14.27 11.10 -26.85
N ILE A 73 13.54 11.90 -27.61
CA ILE A 73 14.12 12.70 -28.71
C ILE A 73 14.93 13.90 -28.24
N SER A 74 14.73 14.31 -26.96
CA SER A 74 15.48 15.43 -26.36
C SER A 74 16.83 15.01 -25.79
N LYS A 75 17.11 13.70 -25.74
CA LYS A 75 18.42 13.19 -25.26
C LYS A 75 19.52 13.47 -26.30
N ALA A 76 20.75 13.66 -25.83
CA ALA A 76 21.91 13.82 -26.72
C ALA A 76 22.11 12.59 -27.62
N GLU A 77 21.89 11.40 -27.06
CA GLU A 77 21.85 10.12 -27.77
C GLU A 77 20.40 9.69 -27.91
N HIS A 78 19.73 10.23 -28.94
CA HIS A 78 18.33 9.87 -29.21
C HIS A 78 18.22 8.57 -30.03
N PRO A 79 17.09 7.85 -29.97
CA PRO A 79 16.87 6.64 -30.75
C PRO A 79 16.82 6.93 -32.27
N GLN A 80 17.15 5.92 -33.07
CA GLN A 80 17.01 5.96 -34.53
C GLN A 80 15.55 5.74 -34.97
N SER A 81 14.83 4.91 -34.22
CA SER A 81 13.40 4.64 -34.46
C SER A 81 12.61 4.53 -33.19
N ILE A 82 11.35 4.98 -33.25
CA ILE A 82 10.35 4.88 -32.18
C ILE A 82 9.07 4.25 -32.74
N GLU A 83 8.67 3.13 -32.16
CA GLU A 83 7.36 2.51 -32.39
C GLU A 83 6.49 2.71 -31.15
N VAL A 84 5.24 3.18 -31.32
CA VAL A 84 4.25 3.32 -30.25
C VAL A 84 3.08 2.39 -30.50
N VAL A 85 2.69 1.59 -29.50
CA VAL A 85 1.45 0.82 -29.50
C VAL A 85 0.61 1.30 -28.34
N ALA A 86 -0.51 1.94 -28.66
CA ALA A 86 -1.42 2.57 -27.71
C ALA A 86 -2.79 1.83 -27.72
N TYR A 87 -3.26 1.41 -26.54
CA TYR A 87 -4.58 0.80 -26.38
C TYR A 87 -5.55 1.82 -25.79
N GLU A 88 -6.73 1.93 -26.36
CA GLU A 88 -7.83 2.75 -25.84
C GLU A 88 -9.17 2.15 -26.26
N THR A 89 -10.07 2.01 -25.30
CA THR A 89 -11.40 1.41 -25.55
C THR A 89 -12.50 2.46 -25.77
N ASP A 90 -12.27 3.70 -25.32
CA ASP A 90 -13.24 4.77 -25.45
C ASP A 90 -13.14 5.45 -26.84
N SER A 91 -14.10 5.13 -27.71
CA SER A 91 -14.15 5.68 -29.06
C SER A 91 -14.28 7.21 -29.12
N ALA A 92 -14.77 7.85 -28.07
CA ALA A 92 -14.89 9.30 -28.02
C ALA A 92 -13.52 10.00 -27.89
N ILE A 93 -12.52 9.30 -27.37
CA ILE A 93 -11.15 9.81 -27.19
C ILE A 93 -10.27 9.54 -28.41
N LEU A 94 -10.58 8.56 -29.25
CA LEU A 94 -9.75 8.15 -30.38
C LEU A 94 -9.31 9.29 -31.31
N PRO A 95 -10.16 10.25 -31.70
CA PRO A 95 -9.73 11.37 -32.58
C PRO A 95 -8.56 12.17 -31.95
N TYR A 96 -8.59 12.41 -30.65
CA TYR A 96 -7.52 13.12 -29.93
C TYR A 96 -6.25 12.29 -29.82
N LEU A 97 -6.40 10.97 -29.62
CA LEU A 97 -5.29 10.04 -29.59
C LEU A 97 -4.58 9.96 -30.95
N GLU A 98 -5.34 9.96 -32.07
CA GLU A 98 -4.81 10.02 -33.43
C GLU A 98 -4.06 11.33 -33.69
N ASP A 99 -4.59 12.48 -33.24
CA ASP A 99 -3.92 13.76 -33.33
C ASP A 99 -2.60 13.77 -32.59
N THR A 100 -2.58 13.18 -31.39
CA THR A 100 -1.36 13.05 -30.60
C THR A 100 -0.30 12.21 -31.31
N LEU A 101 -0.68 11.09 -31.91
CA LEU A 101 0.25 10.26 -32.71
C LEU A 101 0.80 11.00 -33.91
N ARG A 102 -0.07 11.75 -34.67
CA ARG A 102 0.38 12.58 -35.80
C ARG A 102 1.40 13.64 -35.36
N ASN A 103 1.17 14.26 -34.21
CA ASN A 103 2.11 15.24 -33.65
C ASN A 103 3.46 14.61 -33.28
N CYS A 104 3.46 13.44 -32.65
CA CYS A 104 4.66 12.68 -32.33
C CYS A 104 5.43 12.29 -33.61
N GLN A 105 4.72 11.82 -34.63
CA GLN A 105 5.30 11.51 -35.93
C GLN A 105 5.99 12.71 -36.57
N SER A 106 5.29 13.84 -36.63
CA SER A 106 5.85 15.07 -37.18
C SER A 106 7.10 15.54 -36.45
N LEU A 107 7.09 15.40 -35.13
CA LEU A 107 8.20 15.76 -34.26
C LEU A 107 9.40 14.83 -34.46
N CYS A 108 9.21 13.53 -34.53
CA CYS A 108 10.25 12.54 -34.80
C CYS A 108 10.88 12.74 -36.17
N VAL A 109 10.06 12.91 -37.22
CA VAL A 109 10.51 13.16 -38.58
C VAL A 109 11.36 14.42 -38.67
N SER A 110 10.97 15.50 -37.97
CA SER A 110 11.76 16.76 -37.93
C SER A 110 13.17 16.59 -37.30
N ARG A 111 13.38 15.48 -36.57
CA ARG A 111 14.65 15.12 -35.94
C ARG A 111 15.37 13.97 -36.66
N GLY A 112 14.84 13.52 -37.83
CA GLY A 112 15.41 12.39 -38.57
C GLY A 112 15.21 11.05 -37.92
N ILE A 113 14.22 10.91 -37.02
CA ILE A 113 13.88 9.66 -36.30
C ILE A 113 12.72 8.99 -37.02
N GLU A 114 12.86 7.71 -37.34
CA GLU A 114 11.77 6.90 -37.88
C GLU A 114 10.69 6.72 -36.81
N PHE A 115 9.40 6.93 -37.17
CA PHE A 115 8.28 6.80 -36.25
C PHE A 115 7.17 5.95 -36.82
N HIS A 116 6.69 4.99 -36.02
CA HIS A 116 5.52 4.21 -36.33
C HIS A 116 4.54 4.19 -35.14
N GLY A 117 3.30 4.60 -35.34
CA GLY A 117 2.27 4.61 -34.29
C GLY A 117 1.10 3.70 -34.66
N THR A 118 0.67 2.88 -33.70
CA THR A 118 -0.49 1.98 -33.84
C THR A 118 -1.46 2.23 -32.70
N ILE A 119 -2.71 2.55 -33.00
CA ILE A 119 -3.82 2.57 -32.03
C ILE A 119 -4.55 1.24 -32.12
N LYS A 120 -4.75 0.59 -30.98
CA LYS A 120 -5.60 -0.57 -30.82
C LYS A 120 -6.86 -0.18 -30.05
N ASN A 121 -7.99 -0.08 -30.75
CA ASN A 121 -9.29 0.15 -30.10
C ASN A 121 -9.86 -1.16 -29.57
N GLU A 122 -9.13 -1.78 -28.64
CA GLU A 122 -9.38 -3.11 -28.09
C GLU A 122 -9.08 -3.14 -26.59
N ASP A 123 -9.67 -4.13 -25.88
CA ASP A 123 -9.33 -4.36 -24.47
C ASP A 123 -7.92 -4.92 -24.34
N PHE A 124 -7.03 -4.15 -23.76
CA PHE A 124 -5.64 -4.54 -23.53
C PHE A 124 -5.50 -5.88 -22.81
N ILE A 125 -6.34 -6.15 -21.80
CA ILE A 125 -6.25 -7.39 -21.02
C ILE A 125 -6.48 -8.60 -21.90
N SER A 126 -7.52 -8.56 -22.75
CA SER A 126 -7.89 -9.67 -23.62
C SER A 126 -6.83 -9.94 -24.68
N ASP A 127 -6.30 -8.89 -25.30
CA ASP A 127 -5.27 -8.99 -26.34
C ASP A 127 -3.93 -9.46 -25.74
N ALA A 128 -3.46 -8.82 -24.68
CA ALA A 128 -2.22 -9.18 -24.00
C ALA A 128 -2.24 -10.61 -23.43
N LEU A 129 -3.37 -11.08 -22.89
CA LEU A 129 -3.51 -12.48 -22.44
C LEU A 129 -3.38 -13.46 -23.59
N SER A 130 -3.94 -13.13 -24.75
CA SER A 130 -3.82 -13.96 -25.95
C SER A 130 -2.38 -14.05 -26.42
N GLU A 131 -1.64 -12.95 -26.40
CA GLU A 131 -0.22 -12.92 -26.73
C GLU A 131 0.65 -13.69 -25.70
N VAL A 132 0.38 -13.54 -24.39
CA VAL A 132 1.16 -14.22 -23.33
C VAL A 132 0.88 -15.71 -23.31
N ASN A 133 -0.37 -16.15 -23.52
CA ASN A 133 -0.77 -17.57 -23.49
C ASN A 133 -0.54 -18.30 -24.82
N GLY A 134 -0.63 -17.59 -25.94
CA GLY A 134 -0.50 -18.17 -27.29
C GLY A 134 0.93 -18.44 -27.73
N SER A 135 1.92 -17.95 -27.00
CA SER A 135 3.32 -18.11 -27.35
C SER A 135 4.17 -18.48 -26.14
N LEU A 136 4.65 -19.73 -26.09
CA LEU A 136 5.69 -20.16 -25.15
C LEU A 136 6.96 -19.30 -25.34
N PHE A 137 7.14 -18.70 -26.53
CA PHE A 137 8.20 -17.77 -26.89
C PHE A 137 7.61 -16.69 -27.81
N LEU A 138 7.35 -15.48 -27.28
CA LEU A 138 7.09 -14.33 -28.15
C LEU A 138 8.28 -14.17 -29.11
N ALA A 139 8.00 -14.11 -30.40
CA ALA A 139 9.02 -13.97 -31.42
C ALA A 139 9.92 -12.76 -31.14
N PRO A 140 11.23 -12.82 -31.41
CA PRO A 140 12.10 -11.66 -31.32
C PRO A 140 11.50 -10.49 -32.11
N GLY A 141 11.45 -9.28 -31.51
CA GLY A 141 10.88 -8.07 -32.13
C GLY A 141 9.39 -7.79 -31.78
N LYS A 142 8.65 -8.75 -31.17
CA LYS A 142 7.30 -8.47 -30.68
C LYS A 142 7.26 -7.85 -29.27
N ARG A 143 8.37 -7.85 -28.55
CA ARG A 143 8.47 -7.34 -27.19
C ARG A 143 8.71 -5.82 -27.16
N PHE A 144 8.29 -5.20 -26.07
CA PHE A 144 8.46 -3.77 -25.85
C PHE A 144 9.75 -3.47 -25.09
N THR A 145 10.40 -2.38 -25.46
CA THR A 145 11.56 -1.82 -24.74
C THR A 145 11.13 -0.92 -23.58
N HIS A 146 10.00 -0.24 -23.76
CA HIS A 146 9.43 0.70 -22.79
C HIS A 146 7.94 0.42 -22.59
N ALA A 147 7.46 0.59 -21.35
CA ALA A 147 6.04 0.62 -21.03
C ALA A 147 5.78 1.80 -20.09
N ILE A 148 4.78 2.60 -20.38
CA ILE A 148 4.36 3.72 -19.54
C ILE A 148 2.88 3.60 -19.23
N LEU A 149 2.49 3.68 -17.94
CA LEU A 149 1.16 3.25 -17.51
C LEU A 149 0.54 4.18 -16.45
N ASN A 150 -0.72 4.54 -16.69
CA ASN A 150 -1.66 4.98 -15.66
C ASN A 150 -2.92 4.11 -15.75
N PRO A 151 -2.91 2.90 -15.20
CA PRO A 151 -3.99 1.94 -15.38
C PRO A 151 -5.22 2.27 -14.52
N PRO A 152 -6.43 1.76 -14.86
CA PRO A 152 -7.64 1.97 -14.07
C PRO A 152 -7.56 1.32 -12.68
N TYR A 153 -8.04 2.05 -11.62
CA TYR A 153 -7.94 1.61 -10.21
C TYR A 153 -9.19 0.88 -9.71
N LYS A 154 -9.80 0.05 -10.54
CA LYS A 154 -11.02 -0.68 -10.21
C LYS A 154 -10.71 -2.05 -9.62
N LYS A 155 -11.53 -2.49 -8.65
CA LYS A 155 -11.48 -3.89 -8.17
C LYS A 155 -12.04 -4.83 -9.21
N ILE A 156 -11.45 -6.02 -9.30
CA ILE A 156 -11.96 -7.10 -10.16
C ILE A 156 -12.99 -7.90 -9.36
N ASN A 157 -14.17 -8.08 -9.94
CA ASN A 157 -15.13 -9.01 -9.37
C ASN A 157 -14.71 -10.44 -9.72
N SER A 158 -14.57 -11.29 -8.71
CA SER A 158 -14.13 -12.70 -8.85
C SER A 158 -15.03 -13.57 -9.74
N GLN A 159 -16.27 -13.12 -9.97
CA GLN A 159 -17.24 -13.86 -10.81
C GLN A 159 -17.19 -13.50 -12.30
N THR A 160 -16.34 -12.56 -12.71
CA THR A 160 -16.25 -12.12 -14.12
C THR A 160 -15.49 -13.10 -15.00
N ALA A 161 -15.79 -13.10 -16.31
CA ALA A 161 -15.07 -13.89 -17.31
C ALA A 161 -13.56 -13.52 -17.35
N ILE A 162 -13.24 -12.24 -17.15
CA ILE A 162 -11.87 -11.75 -17.05
C ILE A 162 -11.15 -12.39 -15.86
N SER A 163 -11.79 -12.43 -14.68
CA SER A 163 -11.20 -13.04 -13.49
C SER A 163 -10.86 -14.53 -13.72
N ARG A 164 -11.73 -15.28 -14.40
CA ARG A 164 -11.48 -16.68 -14.74
C ARG A 164 -10.31 -16.84 -15.72
N LYS A 165 -10.25 -16.01 -16.76
CA LYS A 165 -9.12 -16.03 -17.73
C LYS A 165 -7.79 -15.73 -17.03
N LEU A 166 -7.75 -14.73 -16.15
CA LEU A 166 -6.56 -14.36 -15.37
C LEU A 166 -6.11 -15.52 -14.48
N TYR A 167 -7.05 -16.14 -13.75
CA TYR A 167 -6.75 -17.28 -12.90
C TYR A 167 -6.15 -18.46 -13.67
N LEU A 168 -6.72 -18.80 -14.83
CA LEU A 168 -6.20 -19.87 -15.72
C LEU A 168 -4.80 -19.54 -16.25
N SER A 169 -4.47 -18.26 -16.35
CA SER A 169 -3.14 -17.77 -16.75
C SER A 169 -2.17 -17.61 -15.56
N GLY A 170 -2.55 -18.06 -14.36
CA GLY A 170 -1.73 -17.95 -13.15
C GLY A 170 -1.63 -16.54 -12.56
N ILE A 171 -2.53 -15.64 -12.98
CA ILE A 171 -2.56 -14.23 -12.53
C ILE A 171 -3.61 -14.07 -11.43
N GLU A 172 -3.18 -14.08 -10.18
CA GLU A 172 -4.06 -13.91 -9.03
C GLU A 172 -3.92 -12.49 -8.45
N VAL A 173 -4.77 -11.57 -8.89
CA VAL A 173 -4.78 -10.17 -8.47
C VAL A 173 -6.21 -9.67 -8.24
N ALA A 174 -6.37 -8.74 -7.29
CA ALA A 174 -7.68 -8.23 -6.88
C ALA A 174 -8.11 -6.93 -7.61
N ASN A 175 -7.18 -6.26 -8.32
CA ASN A 175 -7.41 -4.93 -8.90
C ASN A 175 -6.90 -4.87 -10.34
N LEU A 176 -7.60 -4.11 -11.19
CA LEU A 176 -7.23 -3.96 -12.60
C LEU A 176 -5.82 -3.41 -12.80
N TYR A 177 -5.39 -2.41 -12.01
CA TYR A 177 -4.05 -1.86 -12.18
C TYR A 177 -2.94 -2.92 -12.04
N ALA A 178 -3.11 -3.89 -11.15
CA ALA A 178 -2.15 -4.96 -10.98
C ALA A 178 -2.12 -5.91 -12.18
N VAL A 179 -3.27 -6.11 -12.87
CA VAL A 179 -3.33 -6.87 -14.13
C VAL A 179 -2.56 -6.15 -15.24
N PHE A 180 -2.83 -4.85 -15.41
CA PHE A 180 -2.14 -4.04 -16.42
C PHE A 180 -0.63 -4.08 -16.22
N VAL A 181 -0.15 -3.89 -14.98
CA VAL A 181 1.28 -3.99 -14.64
C VAL A 181 1.81 -5.39 -14.93
N TRP A 182 1.09 -6.45 -14.53
CA TRP A 182 1.52 -7.84 -14.77
C TRP A 182 1.68 -8.16 -16.26
N LEU A 183 0.69 -7.80 -17.05
CA LEU A 183 0.71 -8.04 -18.49
C LEU A 183 1.80 -7.21 -19.17
N SER A 184 1.90 -5.93 -18.84
CA SER A 184 2.94 -5.05 -19.40
C SER A 184 4.36 -5.55 -19.09
N MET A 185 4.65 -5.94 -17.83
CA MET A 185 5.96 -6.51 -17.51
C MET A 185 6.23 -7.85 -18.24
N SER A 186 5.19 -8.60 -18.59
CA SER A 186 5.33 -9.85 -19.33
C SER A 186 5.61 -9.62 -20.82
N LEU A 187 5.15 -8.51 -21.37
CA LEU A 187 5.37 -8.08 -22.75
C LEU A 187 6.68 -7.31 -22.96
N LEU A 188 7.35 -6.84 -21.91
CA LEU A 188 8.67 -6.20 -22.03
C LEU A 188 9.74 -7.21 -22.47
N GLU A 189 10.78 -6.76 -23.15
CA GLU A 189 11.99 -7.52 -23.37
C GLU A 189 12.90 -7.56 -22.14
N GLN A 190 13.93 -8.39 -22.13
CA GLN A 190 14.95 -8.38 -21.08
C GLN A 190 15.71 -7.04 -21.13
N GLY A 191 15.81 -6.35 -19.99
CA GLY A 191 16.32 -4.97 -19.92
C GLY A 191 15.28 -3.91 -20.26
N GLY A 192 14.08 -4.29 -20.71
CA GLY A 192 12.99 -3.34 -20.97
C GLY A 192 12.53 -2.61 -19.70
N GLN A 193 12.16 -1.36 -19.85
CA GLN A 193 11.87 -0.43 -18.77
C GLN A 193 10.37 -0.19 -18.62
N MET A 194 9.90 -0.05 -17.41
CA MET A 194 8.52 0.30 -17.11
C MET A 194 8.45 1.47 -16.13
N VAL A 195 7.66 2.48 -16.47
CA VAL A 195 7.27 3.54 -15.54
C VAL A 195 5.76 3.48 -15.36
N ALA A 196 5.31 3.37 -14.13
CA ALA A 196 3.89 3.28 -13.83
C ALA A 196 3.50 4.15 -12.63
N ILE A 197 2.30 4.71 -12.71
CA ILE A 197 1.64 5.34 -11.56
C ILE A 197 0.52 4.42 -11.07
N THR A 198 0.56 4.04 -9.81
CA THR A 198 -0.43 3.12 -9.22
C THR A 198 -0.69 3.44 -7.76
N PRO A 199 -1.79 2.93 -7.18
CA PRO A 199 -1.98 3.00 -5.75
C PRO A 199 -0.84 2.34 -4.98
N ARG A 200 -0.41 2.99 -3.89
CA ARG A 200 0.63 2.50 -2.98
C ARG A 200 0.27 1.15 -2.32
N SER A 201 -1.00 0.76 -2.32
CA SER A 201 -1.50 -0.42 -1.62
C SER A 201 -0.82 -1.74 -2.00
N PHE A 202 -0.25 -1.86 -3.20
CA PHE A 202 0.48 -3.08 -3.57
C PHE A 202 1.82 -3.23 -2.82
N CYS A 203 2.41 -2.13 -2.35
CA CYS A 203 3.71 -2.17 -1.66
C CYS A 203 3.66 -3.01 -0.38
N ASN A 204 2.52 -3.00 0.34
CA ASN A 204 2.40 -3.64 1.64
C ASN A 204 1.02 -4.27 1.91
N GLY A 205 0.09 -4.25 0.94
CA GLY A 205 -1.22 -4.85 1.08
C GLY A 205 -1.16 -6.39 1.13
N PRO A 206 -1.90 -7.04 2.06
CA PRO A 206 -1.89 -8.50 2.20
C PRO A 206 -2.43 -9.21 0.95
N TYR A 207 -3.39 -8.60 0.26
CA TYR A 207 -3.98 -9.16 -0.98
C TYR A 207 -3.07 -9.06 -2.20
N PHE A 208 -1.92 -8.39 -2.09
CA PHE A 208 -0.97 -8.20 -3.18
C PHE A 208 0.31 -9.03 -3.04
N ASN A 209 0.38 -9.94 -2.07
CA ASN A 209 1.59 -10.73 -1.83
C ASN A 209 2.05 -11.48 -3.09
N LYS A 210 1.17 -12.24 -3.75
CA LYS A 210 1.49 -12.99 -4.99
C LYS A 210 1.94 -12.05 -6.12
N PHE A 211 1.20 -10.94 -6.32
CA PHE A 211 1.56 -9.94 -7.31
C PHE A 211 2.91 -9.29 -7.02
N ARG A 212 3.13 -8.85 -5.79
CA ARG A 212 4.37 -8.19 -5.36
C ARG A 212 5.57 -9.12 -5.49
N SER A 213 5.43 -10.36 -5.07
CA SER A 213 6.47 -11.38 -5.24
C SER A 213 6.81 -11.59 -6.71
N ALA A 214 5.84 -11.78 -7.57
CA ALA A 214 6.06 -11.95 -9.01
C ALA A 214 6.69 -10.71 -9.66
N PHE A 215 6.23 -9.50 -9.27
CA PHE A 215 6.81 -8.24 -9.74
C PHE A 215 8.28 -8.14 -9.35
N LEU A 216 8.61 -8.32 -8.08
CA LEU A 216 9.98 -8.21 -7.57
C LEU A 216 10.91 -9.33 -8.08
N HIS A 217 10.38 -10.49 -8.47
CA HIS A 217 11.18 -11.54 -9.12
C HIS A 217 11.50 -11.21 -10.59
N LYS A 218 10.56 -10.58 -11.31
CA LYS A 218 10.73 -10.30 -12.75
C LYS A 218 11.33 -8.93 -13.02
N MET A 219 11.07 -7.94 -12.14
CA MET A 219 11.46 -6.55 -12.32
C MET A 219 12.47 -6.11 -11.26
N SER A 220 13.37 -5.25 -11.66
CA SER A 220 14.36 -4.59 -10.82
C SER A 220 13.93 -3.16 -10.55
N LEU A 221 13.46 -2.89 -9.34
CA LEU A 221 12.98 -1.57 -8.94
C LEU A 221 14.16 -0.60 -8.83
N ARG A 222 14.09 0.54 -9.53
CA ARG A 222 15.17 1.53 -9.63
C ARG A 222 14.84 2.85 -8.95
N ARG A 223 13.64 3.37 -9.20
CA ARG A 223 13.17 4.66 -8.68
C ARG A 223 11.75 4.54 -8.16
N ILE A 224 11.44 5.29 -7.11
CA ILE A 224 10.09 5.44 -6.58
C ILE A 224 9.88 6.92 -6.26
N HIS A 225 8.73 7.45 -6.64
CA HIS A 225 8.29 8.78 -6.24
C HIS A 225 7.03 8.70 -5.39
N VAL A 226 7.02 9.40 -4.26
CA VAL A 226 5.94 9.42 -3.28
C VAL A 226 5.39 10.85 -3.15
N PHE A 227 4.07 11.01 -3.21
CA PHE A 227 3.40 12.28 -2.99
C PHE A 227 3.11 12.48 -1.49
N LYS A 228 3.59 13.57 -0.88
CA LYS A 228 3.30 13.90 0.54
C LYS A 228 1.84 14.27 0.77
N SER A 229 1.21 14.95 -0.20
CA SER A 229 -0.17 15.42 -0.09
C SER A 229 -1.07 14.84 -1.17
N ARG A 230 -2.08 14.07 -0.76
CA ARG A 230 -3.10 13.50 -1.64
C ARG A 230 -3.91 14.57 -2.37
N LYS A 231 -4.28 15.66 -1.67
CA LYS A 231 -5.14 16.73 -2.20
C LYS A 231 -4.43 17.60 -3.24
N LYS A 232 -3.12 17.80 -3.11
CA LYS A 232 -2.36 18.66 -4.03
C LYS A 232 -1.94 17.93 -5.31
N ALA A 233 -1.79 16.62 -5.29
CA ALA A 233 -1.36 15.84 -6.47
C ALA A 233 -2.51 15.51 -7.43
N PHE A 234 -3.72 15.31 -6.91
CA PHE A 234 -4.91 14.89 -7.68
C PHE A 234 -6.15 15.68 -7.23
N GLY A 235 -5.98 16.98 -6.93
CA GLY A 235 -7.04 17.84 -6.39
C GLY A 235 -8.27 17.95 -7.29
N ASP A 236 -8.06 17.99 -8.60
CA ASP A 236 -9.12 18.08 -9.60
C ASP A 236 -9.95 16.79 -9.71
N ASP A 237 -9.35 15.63 -9.38
CA ASP A 237 -9.99 14.32 -9.54
C ASP A 237 -10.42 13.68 -8.20
N ASN A 238 -10.11 14.30 -7.04
CA ASN A 238 -10.44 13.80 -5.70
C ASN A 238 -10.14 12.30 -5.51
N VAL A 239 -9.01 11.82 -6.06
CA VAL A 239 -8.57 10.44 -5.90
C VAL A 239 -8.18 10.23 -4.44
N LEU A 240 -8.98 9.44 -3.72
CA LEU A 240 -8.77 9.14 -2.28
C LEU A 240 -7.58 8.22 -2.00
N GLN A 241 -6.98 7.65 -3.05
CA GLN A 241 -5.89 6.68 -2.92
C GLN A 241 -4.53 7.37 -2.93
N GLU A 242 -3.60 6.89 -2.10
CA GLU A 242 -2.21 7.30 -2.16
C GLU A 242 -1.55 6.62 -3.35
N ASN A 243 -1.21 7.40 -4.36
CA ASN A 243 -0.49 6.92 -5.52
C ASN A 243 1.02 7.06 -5.34
N ILE A 244 1.75 6.21 -6.04
CA ILE A 244 3.19 6.31 -6.23
C ILE A 244 3.51 6.18 -7.72
N ILE A 245 4.62 6.79 -8.14
CA ILE A 245 5.20 6.54 -9.45
C ILE A 245 6.46 5.71 -9.22
N TYR A 246 6.69 4.71 -10.07
CA TYR A 246 7.90 3.92 -9.97
C TYR A 246 8.45 3.54 -11.34
N HIS A 247 9.77 3.44 -11.39
CA HIS A 247 10.52 2.94 -12.52
C HIS A 247 11.13 1.59 -12.17
N ALA A 248 10.95 0.61 -13.02
CA ALA A 248 11.50 -0.73 -12.87
C ALA A 248 12.00 -1.27 -14.22
N VAL A 249 13.05 -2.08 -14.19
CA VAL A 249 13.68 -2.69 -15.36
C VAL A 249 13.48 -4.20 -15.31
N ARG A 250 13.08 -4.81 -16.43
CA ARG A 250 12.92 -6.26 -16.53
C ARG A 250 14.28 -6.95 -16.44
N GLY A 251 14.46 -7.78 -15.41
CA GLY A 251 15.69 -8.53 -15.18
C GLY A 251 15.89 -8.91 -13.72
N LEU A 252 16.78 -9.87 -13.50
CA LEU A 252 17.05 -10.41 -12.17
C LEU A 252 18.06 -9.60 -11.35
N GLN A 253 18.91 -8.81 -12.04
CA GLN A 253 19.95 -8.03 -11.36
C GLN A 253 19.31 -6.87 -10.59
N LYS A 254 19.43 -6.90 -9.27
CA LYS A 254 18.93 -5.84 -8.41
C LYS A 254 19.97 -4.71 -8.30
N PRO A 255 19.54 -3.43 -8.21
CA PRO A 255 20.48 -2.32 -8.02
C PRO A 255 21.03 -2.34 -6.59
N GLN A 256 22.15 -1.67 -6.37
CA GLN A 256 22.68 -1.44 -5.01
C GLN A 256 21.72 -0.56 -4.20
N SER A 257 21.10 0.44 -4.83
CA SER A 257 20.19 1.37 -4.21
C SER A 257 18.97 1.63 -5.10
N VAL A 258 17.85 1.98 -4.45
CA VAL A 258 16.63 2.52 -5.06
C VAL A 258 16.60 4.02 -4.77
N PHE A 259 16.34 4.84 -5.77
CA PHE A 259 16.18 6.28 -5.59
C PHE A 259 14.73 6.58 -5.19
N ILE A 260 14.51 7.06 -3.97
CA ILE A 260 13.20 7.47 -3.48
C ILE A 260 13.13 8.98 -3.51
N SER A 261 12.18 9.52 -4.28
CA SER A 261 11.92 10.95 -4.36
C SER A 261 10.56 11.32 -3.80
N VAL A 262 10.44 12.55 -3.30
CA VAL A 262 9.22 13.02 -2.63
C VAL A 262 8.90 14.44 -3.08
N SER A 263 7.60 14.71 -3.43
CA SER A 263 7.12 16.06 -3.74
C SER A 263 5.86 16.43 -2.94
N GLU A 264 5.58 17.75 -2.86
CA GLU A 264 4.37 18.30 -2.26
C GLU A 264 3.29 18.60 -3.33
N GLY A 265 2.84 17.58 -4.07
CA GLY A 265 1.88 17.76 -5.18
C GLY A 265 2.58 17.64 -6.53
N LEU A 266 2.19 18.48 -7.51
CA LEU A 266 2.69 18.42 -8.89
C LEU A 266 3.96 19.26 -9.14
N ASP A 267 4.60 19.75 -8.09
CA ASP A 267 5.88 20.46 -8.20
C ASP A 267 7.02 19.41 -8.24
N PHE A 268 7.49 19.14 -9.44
CA PHE A 268 8.56 18.16 -9.70
C PHE A 268 9.93 18.82 -9.97
N ASP A 269 10.04 20.15 -9.91
CA ASP A 269 11.29 20.83 -10.28
C ASP A 269 12.46 20.49 -9.37
N ARG A 270 12.20 20.25 -8.09
CA ARG A 270 13.23 19.87 -7.11
C ARG A 270 12.71 18.86 -6.08
N PRO A 271 12.38 17.64 -6.50
CA PRO A 271 11.98 16.63 -5.52
C PRO A 271 13.18 16.28 -4.62
N SER A 272 12.96 16.21 -3.32
CA SER A 272 13.99 15.66 -2.44
C SER A 272 14.19 14.19 -2.79
N THR A 273 15.41 13.81 -3.16
CA THR A 273 15.75 12.45 -3.61
C THR A 273 16.78 11.84 -2.68
N LEU A 274 16.50 10.63 -2.20
CA LEU A 274 17.39 9.83 -1.35
C LEU A 274 17.75 8.52 -2.05
N ALA A 275 19.02 8.18 -2.08
CA ALA A 275 19.48 6.86 -2.51
C ALA A 275 19.42 5.91 -1.30
N VAL A 276 18.53 4.92 -1.35
CA VAL A 276 18.31 3.96 -0.27
C VAL A 276 18.82 2.59 -0.68
N PRO A 277 19.63 1.90 0.15
CA PRO A 277 20.06 0.55 -0.15
C PRO A 277 18.86 -0.35 -0.50
N TYR A 278 19.00 -1.17 -1.55
CA TYR A 278 17.92 -2.05 -2.02
C TYR A 278 17.36 -2.94 -0.90
N SER A 279 18.26 -3.45 -0.03
CA SER A 279 17.90 -4.28 1.11
C SER A 279 17.09 -3.58 2.21
N GLN A 280 17.05 -2.25 2.23
CA GLN A 280 16.21 -1.47 3.14
C GLN A 280 14.84 -1.18 2.52
N VAL A 281 14.76 -1.08 1.20
CA VAL A 281 13.49 -0.93 0.48
C VAL A 281 12.75 -2.27 0.42
N ILE A 282 13.48 -3.36 0.15
CA ILE A 282 12.95 -4.73 0.10
C ILE A 282 13.83 -5.59 1.00
N HIS A 283 13.29 -5.96 2.15
CA HIS A 283 14.04 -6.67 3.19
C HIS A 283 14.38 -8.10 2.75
N PRO A 284 15.67 -8.49 2.75
CA PRO A 284 16.05 -9.89 2.54
C PRO A 284 15.47 -10.75 3.67
N GLY A 285 14.71 -11.77 3.35
CA GLY A 285 14.07 -12.65 4.34
C GLY A 285 12.65 -12.25 4.73
N ASP A 286 12.12 -11.11 4.27
CA ASP A 286 10.69 -10.82 4.35
C ASP A 286 9.93 -11.69 3.34
N GLN A 287 9.21 -12.70 3.84
CA GLN A 287 8.40 -13.61 3.02
C GLN A 287 7.27 -12.89 2.27
N ASP A 288 6.81 -11.75 2.77
CA ASP A 288 5.80 -10.93 2.13
C ASP A 288 6.39 -9.93 1.13
N MET A 289 7.72 -9.79 1.08
CA MET A 289 8.46 -8.90 0.19
C MET A 289 7.90 -7.47 0.17
N PHE A 290 7.61 -6.90 1.33
CA PHE A 290 7.09 -5.53 1.44
C PHE A 290 8.08 -4.53 0.82
N ILE A 291 7.51 -3.52 0.14
CA ILE A 291 8.26 -2.38 -0.41
C ILE A 291 8.12 -1.23 0.59
N CYS A 292 9.20 -0.93 1.30
CA CYS A 292 9.25 0.14 2.30
C CYS A 292 9.49 1.48 1.63
N LEU A 293 8.59 2.46 1.84
CA LEU A 293 8.62 3.77 1.18
C LEU A 293 8.91 4.94 2.13
N ASP A 294 8.63 4.80 3.42
CA ASP A 294 8.73 5.87 4.41
C ASP A 294 10.13 5.88 5.06
N ILE A 295 11.17 5.91 4.24
CA ILE A 295 12.56 5.90 4.69
C ILE A 295 13.04 7.37 4.74
N LYS A 296 13.24 7.89 5.95
CA LYS A 296 13.95 9.14 6.20
C LYS A 296 15.38 8.81 6.63
N GLU A 297 16.33 9.70 6.39
CA GLU A 297 17.72 9.53 6.85
C GLU A 297 17.81 9.21 8.36
N ALA A 298 16.88 9.76 9.15
CA ALA A 298 16.76 9.50 10.59
C ALA A 298 16.03 8.20 10.95
N ASP A 299 15.41 7.48 9.99
CA ASP A 299 14.56 6.31 10.24
C ASP A 299 15.26 4.97 9.90
N VAL A 300 16.52 4.98 9.53
CA VAL A 300 17.35 3.75 9.39
C VAL A 300 17.41 3.00 10.72
N THR A 301 17.40 3.73 11.82
CA THR A 301 17.52 3.25 13.19
C THR A 301 16.35 2.35 13.68
N PRO A 302 15.04 2.67 13.49
CA PRO A 302 13.96 1.85 14.04
C PRO A 302 13.86 0.46 13.43
N SER A 303 14.11 0.32 12.14
CA SER A 303 14.10 -1.00 11.49
C SER A 303 15.27 -1.87 11.97
N GLU A 304 16.44 -1.28 12.21
CA GLU A 304 17.61 -1.97 12.74
C GLU A 304 17.43 -2.31 14.21
N GLN A 305 16.88 -1.41 15.01
CA GLN A 305 16.54 -1.65 16.40
C GLN A 305 15.54 -2.81 16.54
N MET A 306 14.51 -2.85 15.69
CA MET A 306 13.52 -3.94 15.73
C MET A 306 14.11 -5.31 15.33
N LYS A 307 15.21 -5.36 14.56
CA LYS A 307 15.92 -6.61 14.25
C LYS A 307 16.58 -7.28 15.47
N CYS A 308 16.84 -6.51 16.53
CA CYS A 308 17.37 -7.06 17.78
C CYS A 308 16.36 -7.95 18.48
N PHE A 309 15.06 -7.85 18.16
CA PHE A 309 14.03 -8.70 18.73
C PHE A 309 13.86 -9.99 17.92
N ILE A 310 14.14 -11.10 18.54
CA ILE A 310 14.21 -12.42 17.88
C ILE A 310 12.98 -13.30 18.12
N SER A 311 12.02 -12.81 18.91
CA SER A 311 10.81 -13.57 19.22
C SER A 311 9.66 -13.21 18.27
N SER A 312 8.78 -14.16 18.04
CA SER A 312 7.48 -13.99 17.41
C SER A 312 6.38 -14.25 18.43
N LEU A 313 5.14 -13.84 18.15
CA LEU A 313 4.01 -14.18 19.03
C LEU A 313 3.91 -15.69 19.30
N GLY A 314 4.14 -16.53 18.28
CA GLY A 314 4.15 -17.97 18.45
C GLY A 314 5.24 -18.47 19.43
N LYS A 315 6.47 -17.92 19.34
CA LYS A 315 7.56 -18.24 20.29
C LYS A 315 7.25 -17.77 21.72
N LEU A 316 6.48 -16.68 21.85
CA LEU A 316 6.01 -16.19 23.15
C LEU A 316 4.87 -17.02 23.73
N GLY A 317 4.30 -17.97 22.96
CA GLY A 317 3.10 -18.71 23.31
C GLY A 317 1.84 -17.83 23.28
N LEU A 318 1.86 -16.76 22.49
CA LEU A 318 0.78 -15.78 22.37
C LEU A 318 0.15 -15.80 20.99
N ASN A 319 -1.12 -15.40 20.95
CA ASN A 319 -1.89 -15.14 19.74
C ASN A 319 -2.53 -13.75 19.82
N VAL A 320 -2.90 -13.23 18.67
CA VAL A 320 -3.71 -12.01 18.55
C VAL A 320 -4.90 -12.28 17.65
N SER A 321 -6.09 -11.91 18.12
CA SER A 321 -7.36 -12.10 17.41
C SER A 321 -8.13 -10.77 17.34
N THR A 322 -9.03 -10.63 16.37
CA THR A 322 -9.96 -9.51 16.30
C THR A 322 -11.11 -9.76 17.28
N GLY A 323 -11.60 -8.71 17.92
CA GLY A 323 -12.76 -8.75 18.80
C GLY A 323 -13.96 -9.42 18.12
N ARG A 324 -14.68 -10.25 18.88
CA ARG A 324 -15.73 -11.12 18.34
C ARG A 324 -17.09 -10.44 18.23
N VAL A 325 -17.32 -9.36 19.00
CA VAL A 325 -18.60 -8.67 19.02
C VAL A 325 -18.68 -7.69 17.85
N VAL A 326 -19.70 -7.87 17.01
CA VAL A 326 -20.01 -7.01 15.87
C VAL A 326 -21.34 -6.33 16.14
N ASP A 327 -21.36 -5.01 16.33
CA ASP A 327 -22.50 -4.20 16.77
C ASP A 327 -23.83 -4.59 16.09
N PHE A 328 -23.84 -4.56 14.75
CA PHE A 328 -25.08 -4.79 14.00
C PHE A 328 -25.59 -6.23 14.07
N ARG A 329 -24.72 -7.22 14.40
CA ARG A 329 -25.09 -8.64 14.56
C ARG A 329 -25.55 -8.97 15.97
N ALA A 330 -25.02 -8.25 16.96
CA ALA A 330 -25.32 -8.49 18.38
C ALA A 330 -26.27 -7.44 18.96
N ARG A 331 -26.92 -6.61 18.12
CA ARG A 331 -27.66 -5.41 18.51
C ARG A 331 -28.67 -5.62 19.62
N GLU A 332 -29.37 -6.73 19.63
CA GLU A 332 -30.39 -7.07 20.62
C GLU A 332 -29.82 -7.34 22.01
N TYR A 333 -28.58 -7.76 22.10
CA TYR A 333 -27.88 -8.09 23.36
C TYR A 333 -27.07 -6.90 23.91
N LEU A 334 -26.98 -5.80 23.19
CA LEU A 334 -26.16 -4.65 23.59
C LEU A 334 -26.91 -3.75 24.57
N LYS A 335 -26.25 -3.34 25.66
CA LYS A 335 -26.83 -2.47 26.72
C LYS A 335 -25.96 -1.23 26.92
N GLN A 336 -26.61 -0.06 27.01
CA GLN A 336 -25.92 1.21 27.31
C GLN A 336 -25.35 1.20 28.73
N SER A 337 -26.09 0.70 29.68
CA SER A 337 -25.64 0.55 31.07
C SER A 337 -25.74 -0.91 31.47
N PRO A 338 -24.75 -1.45 32.17
CA PRO A 338 -24.78 -2.85 32.61
C PRO A 338 -25.92 -3.10 33.60
N GLN A 339 -26.58 -4.23 33.43
CA GLN A 339 -27.62 -4.72 34.33
C GLN A 339 -27.20 -6.07 34.90
N HIS A 340 -28.01 -6.61 35.83
CA HIS A 340 -27.73 -7.93 36.40
C HIS A 340 -27.74 -9.00 35.30
N GLY A 341 -26.64 -9.78 35.23
CA GLY A 341 -26.44 -10.80 34.19
C GLY A 341 -25.75 -10.29 32.91
N ASP A 342 -25.48 -9.01 32.80
CA ASP A 342 -24.69 -8.45 31.71
C ASP A 342 -23.18 -8.47 32.04
N VAL A 343 -22.36 -8.50 31.01
CA VAL A 343 -20.89 -8.47 31.14
C VAL A 343 -20.30 -7.26 30.38
N PRO A 344 -19.10 -6.80 30.75
CA PRO A 344 -18.44 -5.68 30.08
C PRO A 344 -18.28 -5.90 28.59
N LEU A 345 -18.57 -4.86 27.81
CA LEU A 345 -18.28 -4.79 26.40
C LEU A 345 -17.32 -3.65 26.14
N ILE A 346 -16.14 -3.97 25.63
CA ILE A 346 -15.04 -3.02 25.49
C ILE A 346 -14.94 -2.52 24.05
N TYR A 347 -14.89 -1.20 23.91
CA TYR A 347 -14.70 -0.45 22.66
C TYR A 347 -13.40 0.36 22.69
N PRO A 348 -12.93 0.85 21.52
CA PRO A 348 -11.76 1.76 21.46
C PRO A 348 -11.88 3.01 22.32
N GLY A 349 -13.10 3.44 22.67
CA GLY A 349 -13.37 4.59 23.52
C GLY A 349 -13.02 4.38 25.00
N HIS A 350 -12.90 3.14 25.46
CA HIS A 350 -12.55 2.80 26.84
C HIS A 350 -11.03 2.86 27.13
N PHE A 351 -10.20 3.25 26.14
CA PHE A 351 -8.74 3.35 26.38
C PHE A 351 -8.42 4.63 27.12
N ALA A 352 -7.90 4.51 28.34
CA ALA A 352 -7.45 5.61 29.18
C ALA A 352 -6.11 5.29 29.84
N ASN A 353 -5.10 6.14 29.65
CA ASN A 353 -3.77 6.04 30.27
C ASN A 353 -3.12 4.63 30.18
N GLY A 354 -3.29 3.96 29.03
CA GLY A 354 -2.74 2.63 28.75
C GLY A 354 -3.47 1.47 29.41
N PHE A 355 -4.63 1.72 30.03
CA PHE A 355 -5.53 0.70 30.60
C PHE A 355 -6.95 0.89 30.04
N ILE A 356 -7.81 -0.07 30.31
CA ILE A 356 -9.23 0.06 30.04
C ILE A 356 -9.91 0.70 31.24
N ASP A 357 -10.65 1.77 30.95
CA ASP A 357 -11.53 2.46 31.88
C ASP A 357 -12.97 2.14 31.52
N TRP A 358 -13.70 1.51 32.41
CA TRP A 358 -15.04 1.00 32.17
C TRP A 358 -15.89 1.05 33.45
N PRO A 359 -17.20 1.40 33.36
CA PRO A 359 -17.92 1.84 32.16
C PRO A 359 -17.59 3.28 31.74
N ALA A 360 -17.79 3.62 30.47
CA ALA A 360 -17.67 5.01 30.00
C ALA A 360 -18.97 5.77 30.29
N GLU A 361 -18.89 6.82 31.11
CA GLU A 361 -20.07 7.57 31.54
C GLU A 361 -20.71 8.41 30.42
N SER A 362 -19.94 8.90 29.46
CA SER A 362 -20.40 9.83 28.40
C SER A 362 -20.37 9.25 26.98
N GLY A 363 -20.23 7.95 26.83
CA GLY A 363 -20.07 7.28 25.54
C GLY A 363 -21.40 7.06 24.79
N ARG A 364 -21.39 7.22 23.44
CA ARG A 364 -22.50 6.83 22.57
C ARG A 364 -22.56 5.32 22.32
N LYS A 365 -21.55 4.57 22.74
CA LYS A 365 -21.43 3.13 22.51
C LYS A 365 -21.92 2.37 23.74
N PRO A 366 -22.51 1.18 23.54
CA PRO A 366 -22.91 0.31 24.65
C PRO A 366 -21.75 -0.02 25.57
N ASN A 367 -22.01 -0.14 26.86
CA ASN A 367 -21.00 -0.53 27.86
C ASN A 367 -21.07 -2.02 28.20
N ALA A 368 -22.16 -2.70 27.86
CA ALA A 368 -22.35 -4.08 28.25
C ALA A 368 -23.01 -4.92 27.16
N ILE A 369 -22.89 -6.22 27.30
CA ILE A 369 -23.55 -7.24 26.49
C ILE A 369 -24.19 -8.29 27.40
N THR A 370 -25.43 -8.70 27.10
CA THR A 370 -26.10 -9.76 27.84
C THR A 370 -25.35 -11.08 27.69
N SER A 371 -25.05 -11.74 28.82
CA SER A 371 -24.37 -13.04 28.85
C SER A 371 -25.40 -14.17 28.87
N ASN A 372 -25.54 -14.91 27.78
CA ASN A 372 -26.42 -16.04 27.63
C ASN A 372 -25.81 -17.11 26.67
N ALA A 373 -26.60 -18.17 26.40
CA ALA A 373 -26.11 -19.24 25.48
C ALA A 373 -25.82 -18.73 24.07
N GLU A 374 -26.55 -17.72 23.58
CA GLU A 374 -26.45 -17.17 22.22
C GLU A 374 -25.23 -16.25 22.06
N THR A 375 -24.82 -15.58 23.16
CA THR A 375 -23.64 -14.67 23.16
C THR A 375 -22.36 -15.32 23.68
N SER A 376 -22.44 -16.54 24.22
CA SER A 376 -21.32 -17.23 24.87
C SER A 376 -20.07 -17.34 23.96
N ASN A 377 -20.24 -17.56 22.67
CA ASN A 377 -19.18 -17.63 21.68
C ASN A 377 -18.53 -16.26 21.34
N LEU A 378 -19.19 -15.15 21.70
CA LEU A 378 -18.70 -13.78 21.52
C LEU A 378 -17.87 -13.32 22.70
N LEU A 379 -17.95 -13.99 23.83
CA LEU A 379 -17.31 -13.65 25.08
C LEU A 379 -16.00 -14.42 25.28
N VAL A 380 -15.14 -13.88 26.14
CA VAL A 380 -13.96 -14.55 26.66
C VAL A 380 -13.99 -14.50 28.18
N GLU A 381 -13.35 -15.45 28.85
CA GLU A 381 -13.19 -15.43 30.32
C GLU A 381 -12.41 -14.19 30.74
N ALA A 382 -12.76 -13.61 31.87
CA ALA A 382 -12.05 -12.48 32.41
C ALA A 382 -10.59 -12.87 32.76
N GLY A 383 -9.67 -12.00 32.39
CA GLY A 383 -8.22 -12.20 32.55
C GLY A 383 -7.50 -10.95 32.09
N PHE A 384 -6.18 -10.90 32.23
CA PHE A 384 -5.42 -9.81 31.65
C PHE A 384 -5.33 -9.99 30.14
N TYR A 385 -5.70 -8.97 29.38
CA TYR A 385 -5.55 -8.91 27.92
C TYR A 385 -4.86 -7.62 27.51
N VAL A 386 -4.12 -7.67 26.42
CA VAL A 386 -3.66 -6.45 25.74
C VAL A 386 -4.57 -6.21 24.55
N LEU A 387 -5.18 -5.05 24.51
CA LEU A 387 -6.05 -4.61 23.42
C LEU A 387 -5.33 -3.60 22.55
N THR A 388 -5.51 -3.66 21.23
CA THR A 388 -5.04 -2.61 20.31
C THR A 388 -6.19 -2.09 19.47
N LYS A 389 -6.22 -0.77 19.24
CA LYS A 389 -7.19 -0.17 18.33
C LYS A 389 -6.91 -0.63 16.91
N ARG A 390 -7.95 -1.11 16.24
CA ARG A 390 -7.83 -1.61 14.87
C ARG A 390 -7.87 -0.50 13.83
N PHE A 391 -8.59 0.59 14.08
CA PHE A 391 -8.65 1.73 13.18
C PHE A 391 -7.82 2.88 13.73
N SER A 392 -6.83 3.29 12.95
CA SER A 392 -6.01 4.47 13.21
C SER A 392 -5.67 5.12 11.88
N SER A 393 -5.89 6.42 11.75
CA SER A 393 -5.47 7.14 10.54
C SER A 393 -3.95 7.39 10.56
N LYS A 394 -3.36 7.64 9.39
CA LYS A 394 -1.92 7.94 9.29
C LYS A 394 -1.57 9.28 9.94
N GLU A 395 -2.54 10.18 9.97
CA GLU A 395 -2.44 11.51 10.57
C GLU A 395 -2.49 11.47 12.10
N GLN A 396 -2.94 10.36 12.70
CA GLN A 396 -2.92 10.17 14.14
C GLN A 396 -1.50 10.10 14.66
N GLN A 397 -1.31 10.64 15.86
CA GLN A 397 -0.02 10.71 16.53
C GLN A 397 0.63 9.32 16.69
N LYS A 398 -0.20 8.26 16.87
CA LYS A 398 0.22 6.86 16.92
C LYS A 398 -0.66 5.96 16.06
N ARG A 399 -0.03 5.01 15.39
CA ARG A 399 -0.70 3.94 14.64
C ARG A 399 -1.09 2.79 15.56
N VAL A 400 -0.15 2.31 16.36
CA VAL A 400 -0.39 1.23 17.32
C VAL A 400 -0.67 1.87 18.68
N MET A 401 -1.90 1.71 19.15
CA MET A 401 -2.34 2.15 20.46
C MET A 401 -2.80 0.93 21.26
N ALA A 402 -2.10 0.61 22.33
CA ALA A 402 -2.38 -0.54 23.18
C ALA A 402 -2.86 -0.12 24.58
N ALA A 403 -3.77 -0.91 25.15
CA ALA A 403 -4.23 -0.76 26.52
C ALA A 403 -4.40 -2.15 27.16
N VAL A 404 -4.20 -2.20 28.48
CA VAL A 404 -4.38 -3.43 29.28
C VAL A 404 -5.80 -3.49 29.80
N TYR A 405 -6.53 -4.56 29.48
CA TYR A 405 -7.71 -4.96 30.24
C TYR A 405 -7.22 -5.69 31.50
N ASP A 406 -7.57 -5.13 32.64
CA ASP A 406 -7.16 -5.60 33.97
C ASP A 406 -8.39 -6.12 34.73
N PRO A 407 -8.52 -7.44 34.95
CA PRO A 407 -9.70 -8.03 35.61
C PRO A 407 -9.83 -7.64 37.06
N VAL A 408 -8.77 -7.07 37.70
CA VAL A 408 -8.84 -6.57 39.08
C VAL A 408 -9.58 -5.23 39.15
N ARG A 409 -9.59 -4.48 38.06
CA ARG A 409 -10.28 -3.18 37.96
C ARG A 409 -11.74 -3.32 37.52
N ILE A 410 -12.04 -4.41 36.81
CA ILE A 410 -13.36 -4.64 36.21
C ILE A 410 -13.83 -6.00 36.71
N ASP A 411 -14.69 -6.00 37.73
CA ASP A 411 -15.22 -7.22 38.33
C ASP A 411 -16.26 -7.86 37.38
N ALA A 412 -15.84 -8.90 36.69
CA ALA A 412 -16.66 -9.67 35.77
C ALA A 412 -16.07 -11.05 35.53
N SER A 413 -16.92 -12.08 35.30
CA SER A 413 -16.47 -13.43 34.93
C SER A 413 -16.14 -13.56 33.44
N TYR A 414 -16.78 -12.78 32.60
CA TYR A 414 -16.61 -12.74 31.14
C TYR A 414 -16.52 -11.32 30.62
N VAL A 415 -15.95 -11.15 29.43
CA VAL A 415 -15.87 -9.85 28.74
C VAL A 415 -16.03 -10.02 27.24
N GLY A 416 -16.72 -9.07 26.59
CA GLY A 416 -16.81 -8.94 25.15
C GLY A 416 -15.82 -7.90 24.61
N PHE A 417 -15.13 -8.20 23.52
CA PHE A 417 -14.31 -7.26 22.77
C PHE A 417 -14.96 -6.96 21.43
N GLU A 418 -15.18 -5.68 21.15
CA GLU A 418 -15.81 -5.24 19.91
C GLU A 418 -14.82 -5.32 18.72
N ASN A 419 -15.33 -5.50 17.50
CA ASN A 419 -14.52 -5.84 16.31
C ASN A 419 -13.58 -4.72 15.80
N HIS A 420 -13.65 -3.50 16.34
CA HIS A 420 -12.69 -2.44 16.12
C HIS A 420 -11.45 -2.54 17.06
N LEU A 421 -11.37 -3.64 17.81
CA LEU A 421 -10.22 -4.00 18.64
C LEU A 421 -9.59 -5.30 18.16
N ASN A 422 -8.28 -5.41 18.33
CA ASN A 422 -7.59 -6.70 18.40
C ASN A 422 -7.24 -6.97 19.87
N TYR A 423 -7.21 -8.24 20.26
CA TYR A 423 -6.84 -8.64 21.62
C TYR A 423 -5.79 -9.76 21.60
N TYR A 424 -4.77 -9.62 22.46
CA TYR A 424 -3.73 -10.60 22.65
C TYR A 424 -4.14 -11.58 23.76
N HIS A 425 -3.94 -12.88 23.51
CA HIS A 425 -4.38 -13.94 24.37
C HIS A 425 -3.42 -15.14 24.35
N GLN A 426 -3.49 -16.01 25.36
CA GLN A 426 -2.82 -17.29 25.40
C GLN A 426 -3.87 -18.39 25.30
N ASN A 427 -3.90 -19.13 24.18
CA ASN A 427 -4.87 -20.22 23.91
C ASN A 427 -6.35 -19.83 24.12
N GLY A 428 -6.72 -18.59 23.84
CA GLY A 428 -8.06 -18.05 24.02
C GLY A 428 -8.31 -17.39 25.39
N GLY A 429 -7.49 -17.67 26.40
CA GLY A 429 -7.56 -17.10 27.74
C GLY A 429 -6.64 -15.91 27.98
N GLY A 430 -6.69 -15.35 29.19
CA GLY A 430 -5.88 -14.21 29.60
C GLY A 430 -4.38 -14.47 29.65
N LEU A 431 -3.62 -13.41 29.86
CA LEU A 431 -2.17 -13.39 30.00
C LEU A 431 -1.76 -13.26 31.48
N PRO A 432 -0.54 -13.60 31.86
CA PRO A 432 0.05 -13.16 33.12
C PRO A 432 0.10 -11.63 33.21
N ALA A 433 -0.23 -11.05 34.36
CA ALA A 433 -0.35 -9.60 34.56
C ALA A 433 0.86 -8.80 34.07
N ASN A 434 2.07 -9.19 34.50
CA ASN A 434 3.29 -8.49 34.11
C ASN A 434 3.59 -8.65 32.61
N LEU A 435 3.30 -9.81 32.03
CA LEU A 435 3.47 -10.03 30.60
C LEU A 435 2.52 -9.09 29.78
N ALA A 436 1.26 -8.95 30.22
CA ALA A 436 0.32 -8.05 29.57
C ALA A 436 0.75 -6.58 29.65
N LYS A 437 1.17 -6.13 30.85
CA LYS A 437 1.66 -4.77 31.06
C LYS A 437 2.90 -4.46 30.21
N GLY A 438 3.89 -5.35 30.19
CA GLY A 438 5.12 -5.18 29.40
C GLY A 438 4.87 -5.21 27.91
N LEU A 439 3.99 -6.10 27.44
CA LEU A 439 3.57 -6.14 26.04
C LEU A 439 2.87 -4.84 25.62
N ALA A 440 1.98 -4.31 26.45
CA ALA A 440 1.32 -3.02 26.17
C ALA A 440 2.33 -1.86 26.18
N LEU A 441 3.31 -1.84 27.08
CA LEU A 441 4.39 -0.86 27.11
C LEU A 441 5.20 -0.91 25.80
N PHE A 442 5.64 -2.10 25.38
CA PHE A 442 6.38 -2.30 24.15
C PHE A 442 5.59 -1.81 22.92
N LEU A 443 4.33 -2.21 22.79
CA LEU A 443 3.47 -1.82 21.68
C LEU A 443 3.22 -0.31 21.61
N ASN A 444 3.27 0.38 22.74
CA ASN A 444 3.11 1.83 22.82
C ASN A 444 4.42 2.61 22.60
N SER A 445 5.55 1.96 22.37
CA SER A 445 6.82 2.66 22.11
C SER A 445 6.83 3.36 20.74
N THR A 446 7.58 4.46 20.67
CA THR A 446 7.82 5.18 19.40
C THR A 446 8.51 4.28 18.37
N MET A 447 9.38 3.40 18.80
CA MET A 447 10.08 2.44 17.94
C MET A 447 9.09 1.51 17.24
N VAL A 448 8.14 0.92 17.96
CA VAL A 448 7.08 0.07 17.37
C VAL A 448 6.18 0.87 16.44
N ASP A 449 5.79 2.09 16.80
CA ASP A 449 4.96 2.94 15.93
C ASP A 449 5.68 3.27 14.61
N ARG A 450 6.96 3.66 14.67
CA ARG A 450 7.77 3.93 13.48
C ARG A 450 7.96 2.68 12.64
N TYR A 451 8.32 1.56 13.25
CA TYR A 451 8.45 0.29 12.54
C TYR A 451 7.14 -0.12 11.87
N PHE A 452 6.00 -0.02 12.59
CA PHE A 452 4.69 -0.36 12.04
C PHE A 452 4.30 0.52 10.84
N ARG A 453 4.66 1.80 10.85
CA ARG A 453 4.45 2.73 9.73
C ARG A 453 5.24 2.35 8.48
N LEU A 454 6.40 1.71 8.62
CA LEU A 454 7.23 1.30 7.47
C LEU A 454 6.51 0.27 6.59
N PHE A 455 5.80 -0.68 7.17
CA PHE A 455 5.15 -1.74 6.41
C PHE A 455 3.62 -1.64 6.34
N SER A 456 2.96 -0.94 7.26
CA SER A 456 1.50 -0.82 7.28
C SER A 456 1.01 0.46 6.59
N GLY A 457 0.67 0.34 5.30
CA GLY A 457 0.08 1.44 4.51
C GLY A 457 -1.43 1.60 4.63
N HIS A 458 -2.10 0.74 5.43
CA HIS A 458 -3.55 0.76 5.59
C HIS A 458 -4.00 1.69 6.71
N THR A 459 -5.29 2.05 6.72
CA THR A 459 -5.95 2.73 7.85
C THR A 459 -6.27 1.76 9.01
N GLN A 460 -5.99 0.47 8.83
CA GLN A 460 -6.26 -0.57 9.82
C GLN A 460 -4.97 -1.18 10.35
N VAL A 461 -4.96 -1.47 11.66
CA VAL A 461 -3.96 -2.29 12.32
C VAL A 461 -4.55 -3.71 12.41
N ASN A 462 -4.18 -4.57 11.46
CA ASN A 462 -4.75 -5.92 11.40
C ASN A 462 -4.02 -6.88 12.34
N ALA A 463 -4.72 -7.88 12.85
CA ALA A 463 -4.13 -8.96 13.64
C ALA A 463 -2.98 -9.68 12.90
N THR A 464 -3.09 -9.80 11.58
CA THR A 464 -2.03 -10.37 10.72
C THR A 464 -0.76 -9.55 10.75
N ASP A 465 -0.86 -8.21 10.71
CA ASP A 465 0.30 -7.31 10.76
C ASP A 465 0.99 -7.41 12.12
N LEU A 466 0.21 -7.46 13.20
CA LEU A 466 0.72 -7.63 14.55
C LEU A 466 1.41 -9.00 14.77
N ARG A 467 0.92 -10.09 14.14
CA ARG A 467 1.58 -11.40 14.21
C ARG A 467 2.96 -11.44 13.55
N LYS A 468 3.19 -10.60 12.55
CA LYS A 468 4.43 -10.55 11.76
C LYS A 468 5.51 -9.68 12.39
N MET A 469 5.18 -8.88 13.38
CA MET A 469 6.15 -8.04 14.07
C MET A 469 7.13 -8.89 14.88
N PRO A 470 8.41 -8.48 14.98
CA PRO A 470 9.32 -9.00 15.98
C PRO A 470 8.98 -8.48 17.37
N TYR A 471 9.22 -9.29 18.37
CA TYR A 471 8.92 -8.99 19.77
C TYR A 471 10.15 -9.25 20.67
N PRO A 472 10.27 -8.57 21.83
CA PRO A 472 11.17 -8.97 22.90
C PRO A 472 10.88 -10.39 23.40
N THR A 473 11.81 -10.98 24.13
CA THR A 473 11.56 -12.29 24.75
C THR A 473 10.46 -12.21 25.81
N ARG A 474 9.91 -13.35 26.17
CA ARG A 474 8.87 -13.43 27.22
C ARG A 474 9.38 -12.90 28.56
N GLU A 475 10.64 -13.20 28.90
CA GLU A 475 11.31 -12.71 30.11
C GLU A 475 11.45 -11.18 30.09
N GLN A 476 11.91 -10.62 28.97
CA GLN A 476 12.04 -9.18 28.81
C GLN A 476 10.67 -8.47 28.95
N LEU A 477 9.63 -8.97 28.30
CA LEU A 477 8.29 -8.41 28.42
C LEU A 477 7.76 -8.52 29.86
N THR A 478 7.98 -9.64 30.55
CA THR A 478 7.56 -9.83 31.94
C THR A 478 8.29 -8.87 32.87
N HIS A 479 9.60 -8.68 32.64
CA HIS A 479 10.43 -7.74 33.40
C HIS A 479 9.96 -6.29 33.21
N LEU A 480 9.75 -5.86 31.96
CA LEU A 480 9.18 -4.55 31.64
C LEU A 480 7.87 -4.29 32.38
N GLY A 481 6.98 -5.29 32.39
CA GLY A 481 5.66 -5.15 33.02
C GLY A 481 5.70 -5.12 34.55
N ALA A 482 6.72 -5.68 35.18
CA ALA A 482 6.87 -5.67 36.63
C ALA A 482 7.07 -4.22 37.17
N SER A 483 7.63 -3.32 36.36
CA SER A 483 7.82 -1.90 36.72
C SER A 483 6.55 -1.05 36.53
N ILE A 484 5.49 -1.58 35.88
CA ILE A 484 4.28 -0.82 35.56
C ILE A 484 3.25 -0.91 36.70
N GLY A 485 2.94 0.25 37.26
CA GLY A 485 1.95 0.39 38.31
C GLY A 485 0.49 0.46 37.81
N LYS A 486 -0.26 1.42 38.35
CA LYS A 486 -1.67 1.64 38.02
C LYS A 486 -1.90 2.40 36.68
N THR A 487 -0.89 3.11 36.18
CA THR A 487 -0.92 3.86 34.92
C THR A 487 0.31 3.51 34.08
N MET A 488 0.19 3.59 32.77
CA MET A 488 1.35 3.50 31.88
C MET A 488 2.17 4.80 32.00
N PRO A 489 3.50 4.72 31.87
CA PRO A 489 4.36 5.88 31.82
C PRO A 489 4.07 6.74 30.57
N ASP A 490 4.48 8.00 30.61
CA ASP A 490 4.43 8.86 29.44
C ASP A 490 5.32 8.36 28.28
N GLN A 491 5.21 8.99 27.12
CA GLN A 491 5.91 8.53 25.93
C GLN A 491 7.44 8.55 26.08
N LYS A 492 7.99 9.58 26.67
CA LYS A 492 9.45 9.71 26.85
C LYS A 492 9.99 8.65 27.78
N THR A 493 9.29 8.41 28.87
CA THR A 493 9.64 7.36 29.84
C THR A 493 9.46 5.98 29.23
N THR A 494 8.38 5.74 28.46
CA THR A 494 8.17 4.49 27.72
C THR A 494 9.34 4.20 26.79
N ASP A 495 9.74 5.16 25.95
CA ASP A 495 10.83 4.98 25.00
C ASP A 495 12.17 4.75 25.72
N PHE A 496 12.45 5.51 26.78
CA PHE A 496 13.65 5.32 27.59
C PHE A 496 13.74 3.91 28.23
N ILE A 497 12.62 3.40 28.79
CA ILE A 497 12.58 2.05 29.38
C ILE A 497 12.86 1.00 28.31
N ILE A 498 12.25 1.12 27.13
CA ILE A 498 12.45 0.16 26.03
C ILE A 498 13.89 0.20 25.52
N GLU A 499 14.50 1.37 25.36
CA GLU A 499 15.90 1.51 24.96
C GLU A 499 16.83 0.86 25.97
N LYS A 500 16.65 1.18 27.25
CA LYS A 500 17.50 0.70 28.34
C LYS A 500 17.38 -0.81 28.52
N GLU A 501 16.18 -1.36 28.63
CA GLU A 501 15.94 -2.74 29.05
C GLU A 501 15.93 -3.74 27.89
N CYS A 502 15.71 -3.28 26.65
CA CYS A 502 15.59 -4.17 25.49
C CYS A 502 16.75 -4.04 24.49
N LEU A 503 17.34 -2.85 24.34
CA LEU A 503 18.37 -2.62 23.34
C LEU A 503 19.80 -2.65 23.90
N SER A 504 19.98 -2.47 25.23
CA SER A 504 21.30 -2.45 25.86
C SER A 504 21.93 -3.84 26.02
N PHE A 505 21.19 -4.93 25.84
CA PHE A 505 21.68 -6.31 25.95
C PHE A 505 22.32 -6.85 24.66
N GLY A 506 22.49 -6.04 23.62
CA GLY A 506 23.11 -6.40 22.33
C GLY A 506 24.49 -5.81 22.07
N LYS A 507 25.16 -5.25 23.09
CA LYS A 507 26.56 -4.78 22.99
C LYS A 507 27.49 -5.68 23.76
#